data_5c9c25a973208034f6fea28e43273a24
#
_entry.id   5c9c25a973208034f6fea28e43273a24
#
_cell.length_a   1.000
_cell.length_b   1.000
_cell.length_c   1.000
_cell.angle_alpha   90.00
_cell.angle_beta   90.00
_cell.angle_gamma   90.00
#
_symmetry.space_group_name_H-M   'P 1'
#
loop_
_entity.id
_entity.type
_entity.pdbx_description
1 polymer ?
#
loop_
_entity_poly.entity_id
_entity_poly.type
_entity_poly.pdbx_seq_one_letter_code
_entity_poly.pdbx_strand_id
1 'polypeptide(L)'
;MQNEDIKNKVKDTNLERYGSKNPFGSKEIQKKIKETLMKKYKIEYILQNKEFLDKVYSTNLERYGSKSYFSSDDFKNKIRNIWSFNGHEGPCSRQQKYIANLINGEINVVIAGYWADIYMEKENIVIEYDGSGHFLGDKMNGNAFPTKESLLHEKEREDKIINNGYRMIRFIATKDRIPSDEVILNLVNEFKNSDFKVVRIDFEKGTIEKDYKEKSRHNFGELRKITQKDLEKFEKQEKNISEN
;
A
#
# COMPACT_ATOMS: atom_id res chain seq x y z
N MET A 1 -20.22 22.54 4.83
CA MET A 1 -19.70 23.25 3.63
C MET A 1 -19.07 24.56 4.05
N GLN A 2 -17.79 24.80 3.80
CA GLN A 2 -17.21 26.12 3.98
C GLN A 2 -17.67 26.99 2.82
N ASN A 3 -18.23 28.18 3.15
CA ASN A 3 -18.71 29.11 2.14
C ASN A 3 -17.56 29.57 1.24
N GLU A 4 -17.67 29.34 -0.05
CA GLU A 4 -16.63 29.66 -1.05
C GLU A 4 -16.36 31.17 -1.13
N ASP A 5 -17.40 32.00 -0.88
CA ASP A 5 -17.27 33.45 -0.84
C ASP A 5 -16.35 33.91 0.30
N ILE A 6 -16.41 33.26 1.47
CA ILE A 6 -15.51 33.56 2.60
C ILE A 6 -14.06 33.19 2.24
N LYS A 7 -13.86 32.03 1.61
CA LYS A 7 -12.51 31.62 1.17
C LYS A 7 -11.91 32.58 0.15
N ASN A 8 -12.73 33.05 -0.79
CA ASN A 8 -12.26 33.98 -1.81
C ASN A 8 -11.95 35.36 -1.19
N LYS A 9 -12.78 35.90 -0.29
CA LYS A 9 -12.49 37.13 0.44
C LYS A 9 -11.19 37.04 1.25
N VAL A 10 -10.92 35.90 1.89
CA VAL A 10 -9.66 35.66 2.62
C VAL A 10 -8.45 35.66 1.67
N LYS A 11 -8.59 35.00 0.50
CA LYS A 11 -7.52 34.99 -0.51
C LYS A 11 -7.22 36.39 -1.04
N ASP A 12 -8.28 37.17 -1.35
CA ASP A 12 -8.16 38.52 -1.90
C ASP A 12 -7.51 39.46 -0.87
N THR A 13 -7.97 39.41 0.40
CA THR A 13 -7.37 40.18 1.50
C THR A 13 -5.89 39.81 1.71
N ASN A 14 -5.53 38.52 1.62
CA ASN A 14 -4.14 38.09 1.73
C ASN A 14 -3.30 38.56 0.52
N LEU A 15 -3.86 38.51 -0.69
CA LEU A 15 -3.19 39.00 -1.88
C LEU A 15 -2.88 40.52 -1.78
N GLU A 16 -3.86 41.28 -1.34
CA GLU A 16 -3.72 42.74 -1.13
C GLU A 16 -2.67 43.06 -0.06
N ARG A 17 -2.71 42.39 1.08
CA ARG A 17 -1.83 42.70 2.25
C ARG A 17 -0.43 42.14 2.12
N TYR A 18 -0.28 40.95 1.49
CA TYR A 18 0.96 40.17 1.55
C TYR A 18 1.52 39.82 0.18
N GLY A 19 0.82 40.21 -0.92
CA GLY A 19 1.21 39.82 -2.29
C GLY A 19 1.12 38.33 -2.56
N SER A 20 0.37 37.59 -1.73
CA SER A 20 0.22 36.12 -1.83
C SER A 20 -1.15 35.69 -1.30
N LYS A 21 -1.78 34.69 -1.92
CA LYS A 21 -3.06 34.10 -1.46
C LYS A 21 -2.99 33.51 -0.03
N ASN A 22 -1.78 33.22 0.45
CA ASN A 22 -1.48 32.76 1.81
C ASN A 22 -0.36 33.63 2.36
N PRO A 23 -0.48 34.18 3.59
CA PRO A 23 0.59 34.99 4.23
C PRO A 23 1.95 34.30 4.24
N PHE A 24 2.00 32.98 4.49
CA PHE A 24 3.24 32.20 4.47
C PHE A 24 3.89 32.09 3.08
N GLY A 25 3.16 32.37 1.99
CA GLY A 25 3.71 32.46 0.64
C GLY A 25 4.47 33.77 0.37
N SER A 26 4.35 34.78 1.22
CA SER A 26 5.06 36.05 1.10
C SER A 26 6.54 35.91 1.45
N LYS A 27 7.41 36.31 0.51
CA LYS A 27 8.87 36.30 0.74
C LYS A 27 9.28 37.14 1.92
N GLU A 28 8.59 38.27 2.16
CA GLU A 28 8.86 39.18 3.28
C GLU A 28 8.54 38.48 4.62
N ILE A 29 7.38 37.82 4.72
CA ILE A 29 7.01 37.07 5.93
C ILE A 29 7.97 35.92 6.18
N GLN A 30 8.31 35.14 5.14
CA GLN A 30 9.30 34.06 5.26
C GLN A 30 10.64 34.57 5.76
N LYS A 31 11.11 35.72 5.27
CA LYS A 31 12.33 36.35 5.72
C LYS A 31 12.25 36.75 7.22
N LYS A 32 11.17 37.42 7.64
CA LYS A 32 10.93 37.78 9.05
C LYS A 32 10.89 36.57 9.98
N ILE A 33 10.27 35.47 9.53
CA ILE A 33 10.25 34.20 10.29
C ILE A 33 11.68 33.69 10.47
N LYS A 34 12.46 33.57 9.39
CA LYS A 34 13.85 33.11 9.44
C LYS A 34 14.72 33.97 10.35
N GLU A 35 14.63 35.30 10.22
CA GLU A 35 15.36 36.24 11.08
C GLU A 35 15.01 36.08 12.56
N THR A 36 13.72 35.87 12.86
CA THR A 36 13.24 35.63 14.22
C THR A 36 13.77 34.32 14.78
N LEU A 37 13.73 33.23 13.99
CA LEU A 37 14.25 31.93 14.39
C LEU A 37 15.76 31.95 14.59
N MET A 38 16.48 32.62 13.69
CA MET A 38 17.93 32.77 13.79
C MET A 38 18.30 33.59 15.05
N LYS A 39 17.57 34.68 15.33
CA LYS A 39 17.80 35.53 16.51
C LYS A 39 17.55 34.79 17.82
N LYS A 40 16.42 34.07 17.91
CA LYS A 40 16.00 33.40 19.16
C LYS A 40 16.66 32.05 19.39
N TYR A 41 16.79 31.23 18.35
CA TYR A 41 17.15 29.81 18.47
C TYR A 41 18.42 29.45 17.70
N LYS A 42 19.01 30.36 16.91
CA LYS A 42 20.18 30.09 16.04
C LYS A 42 19.94 29.03 14.99
N ILE A 43 18.71 28.92 14.48
CA ILE A 43 18.26 27.97 13.46
C ILE A 43 17.50 28.70 12.35
N GLU A 44 17.49 28.14 11.15
CA GLU A 44 16.68 28.66 10.02
C GLU A 44 15.23 28.17 10.04
N TYR A 45 15.01 26.96 10.51
CA TYR A 45 13.71 26.29 10.53
C TYR A 45 13.43 25.71 11.90
N ILE A 46 12.19 25.88 12.39
CA ILE A 46 11.80 25.45 13.74
C ILE A 46 12.03 23.95 13.98
N LEU A 47 11.91 23.11 12.95
CA LEU A 47 12.14 21.67 13.03
C LEU A 47 13.61 21.27 13.22
N GLN A 48 14.56 22.22 13.13
CA GLN A 48 15.96 22.00 13.48
C GLN A 48 16.20 22.12 15.00
N ASN A 49 15.23 22.62 15.76
CA ASN A 49 15.32 22.68 17.20
C ASN A 49 14.92 21.35 17.82
N LYS A 50 15.90 20.66 18.43
CA LYS A 50 15.70 19.34 19.03
C LYS A 50 14.65 19.35 20.16
N GLU A 51 14.69 20.34 21.03
CA GLU A 51 13.73 20.47 22.14
C GLU A 51 12.29 20.60 21.62
N PHE A 52 12.10 21.35 20.54
CA PHE A 52 10.80 21.51 19.90
C PHE A 52 10.35 20.17 19.26
N LEU A 53 11.24 19.49 18.55
CA LEU A 53 10.93 18.17 17.97
C LEU A 53 10.58 17.14 19.05
N ASP A 54 11.31 17.10 20.14
CA ASP A 54 11.05 16.18 21.25
C ASP A 54 9.67 16.45 21.88
N LYS A 55 9.26 17.72 22.01
CA LYS A 55 7.91 18.10 22.46
C LYS A 55 6.83 17.66 21.45
N VAL A 56 7.07 17.83 20.16
CA VAL A 56 6.14 17.35 19.12
C VAL A 56 6.02 15.85 19.16
N TYR A 57 7.14 15.12 19.27
CA TYR A 57 7.13 13.66 19.32
C TYR A 57 6.45 13.13 20.59
N SER A 58 6.72 13.71 21.76
CA SER A 58 6.06 13.29 23.00
C SER A 58 4.55 13.57 22.96
N THR A 59 4.12 14.72 22.45
CA THR A 59 2.70 15.02 22.27
C THR A 59 2.01 14.07 21.30
N ASN A 60 2.69 13.74 20.20
CA ASN A 60 2.15 12.80 19.22
C ASN A 60 2.08 11.36 19.79
N LEU A 61 3.11 10.92 20.54
CA LEU A 61 3.10 9.64 21.23
C LEU A 61 1.95 9.54 22.24
N GLU A 62 1.74 10.58 23.04
CA GLU A 62 0.65 10.64 24.02
C GLU A 62 -0.73 10.58 23.35
N ARG A 63 -0.93 11.35 22.27
CA ARG A 63 -2.23 11.46 21.60
C ARG A 63 -2.55 10.32 20.64
N TYR A 64 -1.54 9.80 19.95
CA TYR A 64 -1.74 8.93 18.78
C TYR A 64 -0.94 7.63 18.86
N GLY A 65 -0.16 7.40 19.93
CA GLY A 65 0.68 6.22 20.07
C GLY A 65 1.83 6.14 19.04
N SER A 66 2.13 7.25 18.35
CA SER A 66 3.15 7.32 17.30
C SER A 66 3.83 8.69 17.30
N LYS A 67 5.11 8.77 16.88
CA LYS A 67 5.85 10.02 16.74
C LYS A 67 5.25 10.99 15.71
N SER A 68 4.46 10.47 14.76
CA SER A 68 3.74 11.26 13.74
C SER A 68 2.30 10.81 13.67
N TYR A 69 1.35 11.74 13.61
CA TYR A 69 -0.06 11.42 13.37
C TYR A 69 -0.25 10.58 12.10
N PHE A 70 0.46 10.88 11.02
CA PHE A 70 0.38 10.13 9.76
C PHE A 70 0.84 8.66 9.86
N SER A 71 1.64 8.33 10.88
CA SER A 71 2.08 6.96 11.15
C SER A 71 1.20 6.24 12.17
N SER A 72 0.22 6.93 12.78
CA SER A 72 -0.69 6.36 13.76
C SER A 72 -1.71 5.41 13.13
N ASP A 73 -2.17 4.45 13.92
CA ASP A 73 -3.23 3.54 13.48
C ASP A 73 -4.56 4.27 13.27
N ASP A 74 -4.82 5.32 14.05
CA ASP A 74 -5.99 6.19 13.85
C ASP A 74 -6.01 6.83 12.46
N PHE A 75 -4.89 7.44 12.03
CA PHE A 75 -4.78 8.01 10.68
C PHE A 75 -4.90 6.94 9.60
N LYS A 76 -4.19 5.81 9.75
CA LYS A 76 -4.25 4.71 8.79
C LYS A 76 -5.68 4.18 8.64
N ASN A 77 -6.39 3.97 9.76
CA ASN A 77 -7.79 3.54 9.75
C ASN A 77 -8.72 4.57 9.09
N LYS A 78 -8.52 5.86 9.39
CA LYS A 78 -9.29 6.94 8.80
C LYS A 78 -9.12 7.02 7.28
N ILE A 79 -7.89 6.91 6.78
CA ILE A 79 -7.62 6.91 5.34
C ILE A 79 -8.21 5.67 4.67
N ARG A 80 -8.08 4.48 5.27
CA ARG A 80 -8.71 3.25 4.77
C ARG A 80 -10.23 3.41 4.63
N ASN A 81 -10.89 3.93 5.66
CA ASN A 81 -12.33 4.16 5.64
C ASN A 81 -12.74 5.17 4.56
N ILE A 82 -11.97 6.25 4.37
CA ILE A 82 -12.24 7.24 3.32
C ILE A 82 -12.07 6.62 1.94
N TRP A 83 -11.05 5.82 1.71
CA TRP A 83 -10.81 5.16 0.43
C TRP A 83 -11.89 4.12 0.12
N SER A 84 -12.22 3.28 1.09
CA SER A 84 -13.31 2.30 0.97
C SER A 84 -14.66 2.98 0.67
N PHE A 85 -14.98 4.06 1.40
CA PHE A 85 -16.23 4.81 1.20
C PHE A 85 -16.32 5.50 -0.16
N ASN A 86 -15.20 5.96 -0.71
CA ASN A 86 -15.15 6.62 -2.01
C ASN A 86 -15.06 5.66 -3.20
N GLY A 87 -15.13 4.34 -2.96
CA GLY A 87 -15.01 3.33 -4.02
C GLY A 87 -13.63 3.32 -4.71
N HIS A 88 -12.60 3.88 -4.07
CA HIS A 88 -11.25 3.79 -4.58
C HIS A 88 -10.70 2.40 -4.30
N GLU A 89 -10.51 1.62 -5.36
CA GLU A 89 -9.90 0.29 -5.32
C GLU A 89 -8.44 0.31 -4.86
N GLY A 90 -7.88 1.45 -4.49
CA GLY A 90 -6.47 1.62 -4.18
C GLY A 90 -5.54 1.33 -5.37
N PRO A 91 -4.22 1.55 -5.24
CA PRO A 91 -3.28 1.16 -6.29
C PRO A 91 -3.27 -0.37 -6.44
N CYS A 92 -3.65 -0.84 -7.61
CA CYS A 92 -3.70 -2.25 -7.94
C CYS A 92 -2.94 -2.50 -9.25
N SER A 93 -2.05 -3.49 -9.27
CA SER A 93 -1.36 -3.88 -10.50
C SER A 93 -2.33 -4.59 -11.45
N ARG A 94 -2.03 -4.58 -12.76
CA ARG A 94 -2.80 -5.33 -13.74
C ARG A 94 -2.84 -6.82 -13.43
N GLN A 95 -1.74 -7.35 -12.92
CA GLN A 95 -1.62 -8.76 -12.54
C GLN A 95 -2.50 -9.10 -11.33
N GLN A 96 -2.53 -8.27 -10.30
CA GLN A 96 -3.45 -8.44 -9.16
C GLN A 96 -4.90 -8.45 -9.63
N LYS A 97 -5.30 -7.44 -10.42
CA LYS A 97 -6.66 -7.35 -10.96
C LYS A 97 -7.02 -8.57 -11.82
N TYR A 98 -6.07 -9.02 -12.66
CA TYR A 98 -6.25 -10.19 -13.49
C TYR A 98 -6.46 -11.47 -12.66
N ILE A 99 -5.58 -11.70 -11.68
CA ILE A 99 -5.67 -12.88 -10.80
C ILE A 99 -6.97 -12.82 -9.98
N ALA A 100 -7.32 -11.67 -9.42
CA ALA A 100 -8.55 -11.50 -8.66
C ALA A 100 -9.80 -11.88 -9.49
N ASN A 101 -9.90 -11.36 -10.72
CA ASN A 101 -11.00 -11.70 -11.62
C ASN A 101 -11.00 -13.20 -11.97
N LEU A 102 -9.83 -13.79 -12.19
CA LEU A 102 -9.70 -15.21 -12.55
C LEU A 102 -10.22 -16.15 -11.46
N ILE A 103 -9.97 -15.81 -10.18
CA ILE A 103 -10.33 -16.63 -9.01
C ILE A 103 -11.59 -16.13 -8.28
N ASN A 104 -12.24 -15.10 -8.80
CA ASN A 104 -13.39 -14.42 -8.18
C ASN A 104 -13.08 -13.94 -6.74
N GLY A 105 -11.93 -13.29 -6.57
CA GLY A 105 -11.47 -12.71 -5.30
C GLY A 105 -11.69 -11.19 -5.25
N GLU A 106 -11.84 -10.65 -4.06
CA GLU A 106 -11.93 -9.22 -3.81
C GLU A 106 -10.55 -8.59 -3.71
N ILE A 107 -10.37 -7.40 -4.30
CA ILE A 107 -9.08 -6.69 -4.28
C ILE A 107 -9.01 -5.67 -3.15
N ASN A 108 -7.79 -5.45 -2.63
CA ASN A 108 -7.49 -4.40 -1.63
C ASN A 108 -8.38 -4.45 -0.39
N VAL A 109 -8.60 -5.63 0.16
CA VAL A 109 -9.39 -5.84 1.38
C VAL A 109 -8.53 -5.66 2.64
N VAL A 110 -9.07 -5.06 3.68
CA VAL A 110 -8.35 -4.91 4.95
C VAL A 110 -8.51 -6.15 5.81
N ILE A 111 -7.43 -6.90 5.99
CA ILE A 111 -7.36 -8.15 6.77
C ILE A 111 -6.39 -7.97 7.94
N ALA A 112 -6.83 -8.24 9.16
CA ALA A 112 -6.02 -8.12 10.38
C ALA A 112 -5.30 -6.76 10.53
N GLY A 113 -5.87 -5.69 9.93
CA GLY A 113 -5.32 -4.34 9.95
C GLY A 113 -4.32 -4.04 8.84
N TYR A 114 -4.14 -4.93 7.86
CA TYR A 114 -3.29 -4.75 6.68
C TYR A 114 -4.12 -4.82 5.40
N TRP A 115 -3.65 -4.16 4.34
CA TRP A 115 -4.20 -4.33 3.02
C TRP A 115 -3.75 -5.67 2.46
N ALA A 116 -4.71 -6.53 2.11
CA ALA A 116 -4.49 -7.73 1.34
C ALA A 116 -4.72 -7.42 -0.14
N ASP A 117 -3.82 -7.85 -1.01
CA ASP A 117 -3.93 -7.60 -2.45
C ASP A 117 -5.21 -8.23 -3.01
N ILE A 118 -5.47 -9.49 -2.65
CA ILE A 118 -6.66 -10.23 -3.07
C ILE A 118 -7.15 -11.06 -1.88
N TYR A 119 -8.46 -11.12 -1.69
CA TYR A 119 -9.10 -11.91 -0.65
C TYR A 119 -10.18 -12.82 -1.21
N MET A 120 -10.14 -14.09 -0.84
CA MET A 120 -11.16 -15.08 -1.13
C MET A 120 -11.98 -15.33 0.13
N GLU A 121 -13.10 -14.63 0.27
CA GLU A 121 -13.91 -14.60 1.50
C GLU A 121 -14.39 -16.00 1.93
N LYS A 122 -14.94 -16.79 0.99
CA LYS A 122 -15.50 -18.10 1.28
C LYS A 122 -14.48 -19.08 1.81
N GLU A 123 -13.25 -18.99 1.36
CA GLU A 123 -12.15 -19.89 1.70
C GLU A 123 -11.26 -19.33 2.82
N ASN A 124 -11.45 -18.08 3.20
CA ASN A 124 -10.63 -17.37 4.16
C ASN A 124 -9.14 -17.32 3.76
N ILE A 125 -8.89 -17.13 2.45
CA ILE A 125 -7.55 -17.12 1.86
C ILE A 125 -7.18 -15.71 1.42
N VAL A 126 -6.03 -15.24 1.88
CA VAL A 126 -5.36 -14.01 1.42
C VAL A 126 -4.37 -14.39 0.33
N ILE A 127 -4.35 -13.64 -0.77
CA ILE A 127 -3.36 -13.79 -1.83
C ILE A 127 -2.62 -12.47 -2.00
N GLU A 128 -1.30 -12.51 -1.89
CA GLU A 128 -0.39 -11.39 -2.10
C GLU A 128 0.33 -11.57 -3.44
N TYR A 129 0.49 -10.49 -4.19
CA TYR A 129 1.20 -10.47 -5.45
C TYR A 129 2.43 -9.58 -5.35
N ASP A 130 3.59 -10.19 -5.20
CA ASP A 130 4.89 -9.51 -5.13
C ASP A 130 5.47 -9.31 -6.54
N GLY A 131 5.06 -8.25 -7.20
CA GLY A 131 5.56 -7.85 -8.53
C GLY A 131 6.93 -7.17 -8.49
N SER A 132 7.40 -6.72 -9.66
CA SER A 132 8.72 -6.07 -9.82
C SER A 132 8.95 -4.88 -8.89
N GLY A 133 7.89 -4.15 -8.53
CA GLY A 133 7.95 -3.02 -7.62
C GLY A 133 8.50 -3.38 -6.23
N HIS A 134 8.21 -4.58 -5.73
CA HIS A 134 8.70 -5.06 -4.43
C HIS A 134 10.21 -5.34 -4.43
N PHE A 135 10.83 -5.53 -5.61
CA PHE A 135 12.23 -5.93 -5.75
C PHE A 135 13.12 -4.83 -6.34
N LEU A 136 12.54 -3.71 -6.79
CA LEU A 136 13.31 -2.62 -7.40
C LEU A 136 14.15 -1.82 -6.40
N GLY A 137 13.92 -2.03 -5.12
CA GLY A 137 14.59 -1.33 -4.06
C GLY A 137 14.22 0.16 -4.03
N ASP A 138 14.48 0.81 -2.94
CA ASP A 138 14.45 2.25 -2.84
C ASP A 138 15.69 2.84 -3.53
N LYS A 139 15.70 2.78 -4.87
CA LYS A 139 16.77 3.36 -5.69
C LYS A 139 16.92 4.86 -5.46
N MET A 140 15.88 5.54 -4.98
CA MET A 140 15.91 6.98 -4.68
C MET A 140 16.74 7.30 -3.43
N ASN A 141 16.80 6.38 -2.46
CA ASN A 141 17.54 6.57 -1.21
C ASN A 141 18.82 5.71 -1.13
N GLY A 142 19.21 5.04 -2.21
CA GLY A 142 20.45 4.27 -2.28
C GLY A 142 20.45 2.96 -1.47
N ASN A 143 19.32 2.55 -0.90
CA ASN A 143 19.21 1.33 -0.13
C ASN A 143 18.90 0.13 -1.03
N ALA A 144 19.66 -0.94 -0.87
CA ALA A 144 19.31 -2.22 -1.48
C ALA A 144 18.05 -2.78 -0.83
N PHE A 145 17.00 -2.93 -1.58
CA PHE A 145 15.78 -3.60 -1.10
C PHE A 145 15.88 -5.12 -1.38
N PRO A 146 15.36 -5.97 -0.49
CA PRO A 146 14.74 -5.65 0.79
C PRO A 146 15.78 -5.44 1.92
N THR A 147 15.56 -4.45 2.77
CA THR A 147 16.34 -4.27 3.99
C THR A 147 15.94 -5.33 5.03
N LYS A 148 16.81 -5.59 6.03
CA LYS A 148 16.45 -6.48 7.15
C LYS A 148 15.17 -6.01 7.86
N GLU A 149 14.98 -4.72 7.96
CA GLU A 149 13.84 -4.09 8.62
C GLU A 149 12.55 -4.29 7.84
N SER A 150 12.58 -4.15 6.50
CA SER A 150 11.43 -4.43 5.65
C SER A 150 11.05 -5.91 5.65
N LEU A 151 12.03 -6.82 5.67
CA LEU A 151 11.77 -8.27 5.77
C LEU A 151 11.14 -8.67 7.11
N LEU A 152 11.58 -8.03 8.22
CA LEU A 152 10.95 -8.25 9.54
C LEU A 152 9.50 -7.75 9.53
N HIS A 153 9.26 -6.57 9.00
CA HIS A 153 7.92 -6.01 8.92
C HIS A 153 6.96 -6.86 8.06
N GLU A 154 7.46 -7.37 6.93
CA GLU A 154 6.68 -8.29 6.08
C GLU A 154 6.36 -9.60 6.81
N LYS A 155 7.31 -10.13 7.58
CA LYS A 155 7.08 -11.32 8.38
C LYS A 155 6.07 -11.08 9.51
N GLU A 156 6.19 -9.98 10.23
CA GLU A 156 5.23 -9.60 11.28
C GLU A 156 3.81 -9.44 10.73
N ARG A 157 3.69 -8.85 9.54
CA ARG A 157 2.41 -8.73 8.82
C ARG A 157 1.82 -10.10 8.51
N GLU A 158 2.62 -10.98 7.93
CA GLU A 158 2.22 -12.33 7.56
C GLU A 158 1.82 -13.15 8.80
N ASP A 159 2.66 -13.15 9.84
CA ASP A 159 2.38 -13.84 11.10
C ASP A 159 1.07 -13.32 11.73
N LYS A 160 0.80 -12.02 11.66
CA LYS A 160 -0.42 -11.45 12.20
C LYS A 160 -1.67 -11.87 11.42
N ILE A 161 -1.59 -11.92 10.08
CA ILE A 161 -2.68 -12.42 9.23
C ILE A 161 -2.98 -13.89 9.58
N ILE A 162 -1.96 -14.73 9.66
CA ILE A 162 -2.11 -16.16 9.95
C ILE A 162 -2.64 -16.40 11.36
N ASN A 163 -2.13 -15.68 12.36
CA ASN A 163 -2.58 -15.80 13.75
C ASN A 163 -4.04 -15.34 13.96
N ASN A 164 -4.60 -14.57 13.03
CA ASN A 164 -6.02 -14.23 13.00
C ASN A 164 -6.88 -15.25 12.23
N GLY A 165 -6.32 -16.42 11.89
CA GLY A 165 -7.07 -17.55 11.32
C GLY A 165 -7.16 -17.53 9.78
N TYR A 166 -6.45 -16.64 9.10
CA TYR A 166 -6.38 -16.63 7.64
C TYR A 166 -5.28 -17.54 7.12
N ARG A 167 -5.41 -17.97 5.87
CA ARG A 167 -4.37 -18.69 5.12
C ARG A 167 -3.85 -17.80 4.01
N MET A 168 -2.60 -17.99 3.58
CA MET A 168 -1.97 -17.07 2.64
C MET A 168 -1.25 -17.75 1.48
N ILE A 169 -1.48 -17.25 0.27
CA ILE A 169 -0.65 -17.52 -0.90
C ILE A 169 0.15 -16.27 -1.24
N ARG A 170 1.45 -16.39 -1.48
CA ARG A 170 2.28 -15.32 -2.07
C ARG A 170 2.73 -15.72 -3.46
N PHE A 171 2.30 -14.99 -4.46
CA PHE A 171 2.80 -15.08 -5.83
C PHE A 171 3.94 -14.10 -6.03
N ILE A 172 5.15 -14.61 -6.25
CA ILE A 172 6.36 -13.82 -6.45
C ILE A 172 6.67 -13.78 -7.95
N ALA A 173 6.63 -12.58 -8.53
CA ALA A 173 6.76 -12.33 -9.97
C ALA A 173 7.71 -11.15 -10.23
N THR A 174 9.01 -11.34 -10.03
CA THR A 174 10.03 -10.28 -10.09
C THR A 174 10.11 -9.54 -11.43
N LYS A 175 9.55 -10.09 -12.49
CA LYS A 175 9.46 -9.49 -13.85
C LYS A 175 8.03 -9.18 -14.29
N ASP A 176 7.08 -9.17 -13.35
CA ASP A 176 5.64 -8.95 -13.61
C ASP A 176 5.05 -9.91 -14.64
N ARG A 177 5.51 -11.16 -14.62
CA ARG A 177 5.00 -12.22 -15.49
C ARG A 177 4.34 -13.30 -14.66
N ILE A 178 3.22 -13.79 -15.14
CA ILE A 178 2.45 -14.87 -14.50
C ILE A 178 2.28 -16.05 -15.46
N PRO A 179 2.08 -17.27 -14.96
CA PRO A 179 1.81 -18.44 -15.79
C PRO A 179 0.40 -18.39 -16.42
N SER A 180 0.02 -19.44 -17.11
CA SER A 180 -1.32 -19.58 -17.69
C SER A 180 -2.41 -19.60 -16.61
N ASP A 181 -3.63 -19.31 -17.02
CA ASP A 181 -4.81 -19.29 -16.15
C ASP A 181 -5.02 -20.65 -15.47
N GLU A 182 -4.85 -21.72 -16.23
CA GLU A 182 -4.95 -23.09 -15.72
C GLU A 182 -3.96 -23.36 -14.58
N VAL A 183 -2.71 -22.93 -14.73
CA VAL A 183 -1.68 -23.09 -13.69
C VAL A 183 -2.05 -22.31 -12.43
N ILE A 184 -2.50 -21.07 -12.56
CA ILE A 184 -2.93 -20.26 -11.40
C ILE A 184 -4.11 -20.92 -10.69
N LEU A 185 -5.13 -21.34 -11.43
CA LEU A 185 -6.31 -22.00 -10.86
C LEU A 185 -5.94 -23.31 -10.15
N ASN A 186 -5.06 -24.12 -10.74
CA ASN A 186 -4.58 -25.36 -10.12
C ASN A 186 -3.82 -25.08 -8.81
N LEU A 187 -2.90 -24.11 -8.80
CA LEU A 187 -2.16 -23.73 -7.60
C LEU A 187 -3.08 -23.27 -6.47
N VAL A 188 -4.08 -22.44 -6.78
CA VAL A 188 -5.06 -21.98 -5.80
C VAL A 188 -5.91 -23.14 -5.31
N ASN A 189 -6.38 -24.03 -6.20
CA ASN A 189 -7.18 -25.19 -5.82
C ASN A 189 -6.40 -26.20 -4.98
N GLU A 190 -5.14 -26.48 -5.31
CA GLU A 190 -4.26 -27.31 -4.47
C GLU A 190 -4.11 -26.73 -3.06
N PHE A 191 -3.90 -25.43 -2.96
CA PHE A 191 -3.80 -24.77 -1.67
C PHE A 191 -5.12 -24.82 -0.89
N LYS A 192 -6.26 -24.59 -1.55
CA LYS A 192 -7.60 -24.70 -0.92
C LYS A 192 -7.79 -26.06 -0.25
N ASN A 193 -7.35 -27.13 -0.90
CA ASN A 193 -7.51 -28.52 -0.47
C ASN A 193 -6.36 -29.01 0.44
N SER A 194 -5.45 -28.16 0.84
CA SER A 194 -4.32 -28.48 1.72
C SER A 194 -4.52 -27.93 3.13
N ASP A 195 -3.71 -28.41 4.09
CA ASP A 195 -3.67 -27.89 5.46
C ASP A 195 -2.59 -26.81 5.67
N PHE A 196 -1.85 -26.45 4.62
CA PHE A 196 -0.80 -25.41 4.70
C PHE A 196 -1.41 -24.05 5.03
N LYS A 197 -0.70 -23.32 5.89
CA LYS A 197 -1.09 -21.95 6.28
C LYS A 197 -0.53 -20.91 5.33
N VAL A 198 0.70 -21.12 4.86
CA VAL A 198 1.39 -20.22 3.93
C VAL A 198 2.02 -21.00 2.79
N VAL A 199 1.81 -20.53 1.56
CA VAL A 199 2.54 -21.03 0.40
C VAL A 199 3.12 -19.84 -0.37
N ARG A 200 4.42 -19.89 -0.64
CA ARG A 200 5.15 -18.92 -1.47
C ARG A 200 5.52 -19.56 -2.78
N ILE A 201 5.16 -18.92 -3.87
CA ILE A 201 5.32 -19.43 -5.24
C ILE A 201 6.11 -18.41 -6.05
N ASP A 202 7.37 -18.71 -6.34
CA ASP A 202 8.24 -17.87 -7.17
C ASP A 202 8.20 -18.39 -8.61
N PHE A 203 7.52 -17.66 -9.47
CA PHE A 203 7.30 -18.05 -10.86
C PHE A 203 8.59 -18.04 -11.67
N GLU A 204 9.46 -17.05 -11.50
CA GLU A 204 10.72 -16.96 -12.24
C GLU A 204 11.77 -17.96 -11.76
N LYS A 205 11.82 -18.27 -10.46
CA LYS A 205 12.73 -19.30 -9.94
C LYS A 205 12.20 -20.71 -10.08
N GLY A 206 10.90 -20.86 -10.38
CA GLY A 206 10.26 -22.17 -10.44
C GLY A 206 10.31 -22.87 -9.08
N THR A 207 9.93 -22.18 -8.00
CA THR A 207 9.95 -22.77 -6.65
C THR A 207 8.63 -22.58 -5.91
N ILE A 208 8.24 -23.61 -5.16
CA ILE A 208 7.13 -23.56 -4.21
C ILE A 208 7.69 -23.85 -2.83
N GLU A 209 7.39 -22.98 -1.87
CA GLU A 209 7.75 -23.12 -0.46
C GLU A 209 6.48 -23.16 0.38
N LYS A 210 6.32 -24.20 1.23
CA LYS A 210 5.14 -24.44 2.04
C LYS A 210 5.50 -24.33 3.52
N ASP A 211 4.80 -23.50 4.27
CA ASP A 211 4.97 -23.27 5.71
C ASP A 211 6.44 -23.05 6.14
N TYR A 212 7.27 -22.47 5.27
CA TYR A 212 8.72 -22.23 5.45
C TYR A 212 9.57 -23.50 5.68
N LYS A 213 9.02 -24.68 5.42
CA LYS A 213 9.68 -25.97 5.74
C LYS A 213 9.96 -26.80 4.50
N GLU A 214 8.97 -26.87 3.62
CA GLU A 214 9.05 -27.67 2.41
C GLU A 214 9.31 -26.79 1.20
N LYS A 215 10.38 -27.08 0.47
CA LYS A 215 10.70 -26.37 -0.79
C LYS A 215 10.85 -27.34 -1.93
N SER A 216 10.10 -27.14 -2.99
CA SER A 216 10.13 -27.95 -4.20
C SER A 216 10.38 -27.09 -5.43
N ARG A 217 10.90 -27.74 -6.50
CA ARG A 217 10.97 -27.15 -7.83
C ARG A 217 9.74 -27.48 -8.63
N HIS A 218 9.28 -26.51 -9.42
CA HIS A 218 8.12 -26.65 -10.26
C HIS A 218 8.32 -25.92 -11.60
N ASN A 219 7.83 -26.51 -12.68
CA ASN A 219 7.82 -25.84 -13.97
C ASN A 219 6.44 -25.24 -14.22
N PHE A 220 6.35 -23.91 -14.19
CA PHE A 220 5.11 -23.16 -14.41
C PHE A 220 4.78 -22.92 -15.89
N GLY A 221 5.58 -23.48 -16.83
CA GLY A 221 5.41 -23.25 -18.25
C GLY A 221 5.84 -21.84 -18.68
N GLU A 222 5.26 -21.35 -19.76
CA GLU A 222 5.54 -20.01 -20.28
C GLU A 222 4.90 -18.92 -19.39
N LEU A 223 5.73 -17.94 -19.03
CA LEU A 223 5.30 -16.79 -18.23
C LEU A 223 5.01 -15.59 -19.13
N ARG A 224 3.85 -14.96 -18.97
CA ARG A 224 3.40 -13.81 -19.77
C ARG A 224 3.10 -12.58 -18.94
N LYS A 225 3.23 -11.40 -19.54
CA LYS A 225 2.75 -10.13 -18.96
C LYS A 225 1.26 -9.98 -19.23
N ILE A 226 0.54 -9.42 -18.27
CA ILE A 226 -0.86 -9.06 -18.43
C ILE A 226 -0.96 -7.70 -19.11
N THR A 227 -1.74 -7.65 -20.17
CA THR A 227 -2.04 -6.44 -20.94
C THR A 227 -3.42 -5.88 -20.57
N GLN A 228 -3.73 -4.67 -21.00
CA GLN A 228 -5.06 -4.10 -20.84
C GLN A 228 -6.15 -4.93 -21.54
N LYS A 229 -5.82 -5.50 -22.70
CA LYS A 229 -6.75 -6.37 -23.44
C LYS A 229 -7.12 -7.65 -22.68
N ASP A 230 -6.23 -8.15 -21.83
CA ASP A 230 -6.52 -9.31 -20.98
C ASP A 230 -7.57 -8.98 -19.92
N LEU A 231 -7.56 -7.76 -19.37
CA LEU A 231 -8.56 -7.29 -18.40
C LEU A 231 -9.92 -7.04 -19.06
N GLU A 232 -9.95 -6.48 -20.25
CA GLU A 232 -11.19 -6.21 -21.00
C GLU A 232 -12.02 -7.47 -21.30
N LYS A 233 -11.42 -8.65 -21.26
CA LYS A 233 -12.15 -9.92 -21.42
C LYS A 233 -13.13 -10.16 -20.27
N PHE A 234 -12.73 -9.85 -19.06
CA PHE A 234 -13.58 -10.00 -17.87
C PHE A 234 -14.71 -8.97 -17.87
N GLU A 235 -14.45 -7.72 -18.23
CA GLU A 235 -15.46 -6.66 -18.32
C GLU A 235 -16.57 -6.99 -19.34
N LYS A 236 -16.23 -7.68 -20.45
CA LYS A 236 -17.20 -8.14 -21.44
C LYS A 236 -18.05 -9.31 -20.93
N GLN A 237 -17.48 -10.20 -20.13
CA GLN A 237 -18.20 -11.32 -19.54
C GLN A 237 -19.23 -10.83 -18.50
N GLU A 238 -18.88 -9.87 -17.66
CA GLU A 238 -19.79 -9.27 -16.68
C GLU A 238 -20.98 -8.56 -17.35
N LYS A 239 -20.76 -7.81 -18.43
CA LYS A 239 -21.84 -7.16 -19.19
C LYS A 239 -22.82 -8.18 -19.81
N ASN A 240 -22.30 -9.26 -20.38
CA ASN A 240 -23.15 -10.31 -20.97
C ASN A 240 -23.98 -11.06 -19.92
N ILE A 241 -23.53 -11.14 -18.66
CA ILE A 241 -24.27 -11.76 -17.55
C ILE A 241 -25.36 -10.81 -17.01
N SER A 242 -25.12 -9.50 -17.05
CA SER A 242 -26.09 -8.51 -16.57
C SER A 242 -27.22 -8.19 -17.56
N GLU A 243 -27.08 -8.57 -18.84
CA GLU A 243 -28.06 -8.36 -19.93
C GLU A 243 -28.96 -9.59 -20.19
N ASN A 244 -28.71 -10.72 -19.48
CA ASN A 244 -29.54 -11.94 -19.52
C ASN A 244 -30.25 -12.14 -18.18
#